data_acedbf1be352e91af43b77d1a35d19a1
#
_entry.id   acedbf1be352e91af43b77d1a35d19a1
#
_cell.length_a   1.000
_cell.length_b   1.000
_cell.length_c   1.000
_cell.angle_alpha   90.00
_cell.angle_beta   90.00
_cell.angle_gamma   90.00
#
_symmetry.space_group_name_H-M   'P 1'
#
loop_
_entity.id
_entity.type
_entity.pdbx_description
1 polymer ?
#
loop_
_entity_poly.entity_id
_entity_poly.type
_entity_poly.pdbx_seq_one_letter_code
_entity_poly.pdbx_strand_id
1 'polypeptide(L)'
;MGHVRNYVITDLIARFQRFKGKSVLHPMGWDAFGLPAENAAIERGISPSVWTKNNISHMKSQLMLLGLSVDWEKEFATCDENYYIWTQYLFLELYKAGLVYQKESEVNWDPIDNTVLANEQVDSEGKSWRSGALVEKLSLIHI
;
A
#
# COMPACT_ATOMS: atom_id res chain seq x y z
N MET A 1 -5.54 -1.31 -15.19
CA MET A 1 -4.70 -1.30 -16.42
C MET A 1 -3.34 -0.66 -16.19
N GLY A 2 -3.21 0.44 -15.41
CA GLY A 2 -1.92 1.13 -15.21
C GLY A 2 -0.81 0.25 -14.63
N HIS A 3 -1.09 -0.51 -13.59
CA HIS A 3 -0.10 -1.39 -12.95
C HIS A 3 0.44 -2.48 -13.89
N VAL A 4 -0.44 -3.12 -14.69
CA VAL A 4 -0.02 -4.15 -15.65
C VAL A 4 0.96 -3.60 -16.67
N ARG A 5 0.74 -2.37 -17.16
CA ARG A 5 1.67 -1.69 -18.07
C ARG A 5 3.06 -1.55 -17.44
N ASN A 6 3.14 -1.12 -16.19
CA ASN A 6 4.40 -0.96 -15.49
C ASN A 6 5.10 -2.31 -15.31
N TYR A 7 4.38 -3.35 -14.91
CA TYR A 7 4.94 -4.70 -14.74
C TYR A 7 5.48 -5.26 -16.05
N VAL A 8 4.76 -5.08 -17.16
CA VAL A 8 5.22 -5.56 -18.48
C VAL A 8 6.46 -4.82 -18.95
N ILE A 9 6.55 -3.50 -18.74
CA ILE A 9 7.73 -2.71 -19.12
C ILE A 9 8.94 -3.12 -18.29
N THR A 10 8.79 -3.28 -16.98
CA THR A 10 9.90 -3.71 -16.11
C THR A 10 10.31 -5.14 -16.40
N ASP A 11 9.38 -6.03 -16.74
CA ASP A 11 9.68 -7.39 -17.15
C ASP A 11 10.47 -7.43 -18.47
N LEU A 12 10.11 -6.61 -19.44
CA LEU A 12 10.85 -6.46 -20.68
C LEU A 12 12.31 -6.05 -20.41
N ILE A 13 12.51 -5.07 -19.54
CA ILE A 13 13.85 -4.60 -19.14
C ILE A 13 14.63 -5.73 -18.45
N ALA A 14 14.01 -6.43 -17.52
CA ALA A 14 14.63 -7.55 -16.81
C ALA A 14 15.08 -8.66 -17.78
N ARG A 15 14.21 -9.07 -18.69
CA ARG A 15 14.53 -10.04 -19.74
C ARG A 15 15.68 -9.59 -20.64
N PHE A 16 15.65 -8.34 -21.07
CA PHE A 16 16.71 -7.77 -21.91
C PHE A 16 18.06 -7.76 -21.19
N GLN A 17 18.08 -7.42 -19.90
CA GLN A 17 19.33 -7.44 -19.14
C GLN A 17 19.85 -8.87 -18.91
N ARG A 18 18.97 -9.84 -18.64
CA ARG A 18 19.32 -11.26 -18.57
C ARG A 18 19.87 -11.77 -19.91
N PHE A 19 19.23 -11.38 -21.02
CA PHE A 19 19.70 -11.71 -22.36
C PHE A 19 21.12 -11.19 -22.63
N LYS A 20 21.49 -10.05 -22.03
CA LYS A 20 22.85 -9.50 -22.07
C LYS A 20 23.83 -10.19 -21.09
N GLY A 21 23.43 -11.27 -20.46
CA GLY A 21 24.28 -12.03 -19.52
C GLY A 21 24.40 -11.39 -18.12
N LYS A 22 23.54 -10.42 -17.77
CA LYS A 22 23.54 -9.83 -16.43
C LYS A 22 22.72 -10.66 -15.45
N SER A 23 23.17 -10.71 -14.19
CA SER A 23 22.35 -11.16 -13.08
C SER A 23 21.34 -10.07 -12.74
N VAL A 24 20.05 -10.43 -12.71
CA VAL A 24 18.96 -9.50 -12.50
C VAL A 24 18.07 -10.00 -11.37
N LEU A 25 17.91 -9.20 -10.32
CA LEU A 25 16.92 -9.41 -9.28
C LEU A 25 15.65 -8.64 -9.67
N HIS A 26 14.56 -9.37 -9.88
CA HIS A 26 13.25 -8.80 -10.27
C HIS A 26 12.12 -9.39 -9.43
N PRO A 27 12.02 -9.04 -8.15
CA PRO A 27 11.00 -9.57 -7.25
C PRO A 27 9.63 -8.92 -7.46
N MET A 28 8.58 -9.53 -6.91
CA MET A 28 7.26 -8.92 -6.73
C MET A 28 7.13 -8.41 -5.31
N GLY A 29 6.72 -7.15 -5.14
CA GLY A 29 6.34 -6.57 -3.86
C GLY A 29 4.83 -6.29 -3.84
N TRP A 30 4.15 -6.77 -2.79
CA TRP A 30 2.74 -6.52 -2.56
C TRP A 30 2.60 -5.35 -1.58
N ASP A 31 2.04 -4.23 -2.05
CA ASP A 31 1.64 -3.12 -1.19
C ASP A 31 0.33 -3.52 -0.50
N ALA A 32 0.45 -4.01 0.73
CA ALA A 32 -0.57 -4.81 1.39
C ALA A 32 -1.16 -4.16 2.65
N PHE A 33 -0.77 -2.94 2.97
CA PHE A 33 -1.42 -2.11 3.98
C PHE A 33 -2.39 -1.13 3.32
N GLY A 34 -3.43 -0.72 4.06
CA GLY A 34 -4.26 0.41 3.69
C GLY A 34 -5.75 0.21 3.90
N LEU A 35 -6.43 1.34 4.04
CA LEU A 35 -7.87 1.45 4.26
C LEU A 35 -8.76 0.76 3.21
N PRO A 36 -8.43 0.75 1.91
CA PRO A 36 -9.29 0.07 0.93
C PRO A 36 -9.48 -1.43 1.22
N ALA A 37 -8.42 -2.11 1.66
CA ALA A 37 -8.50 -3.52 2.05
C ALA A 37 -9.28 -3.71 3.36
N GLU A 38 -9.11 -2.82 4.32
CA GLU A 38 -9.81 -2.83 5.60
C GLU A 38 -11.32 -2.62 5.40
N ASN A 39 -11.71 -1.62 4.63
CA ASN A 39 -13.12 -1.33 4.34
C ASN A 39 -13.79 -2.49 3.59
N ALA A 40 -13.13 -3.04 2.57
CA ALA A 40 -13.64 -4.20 1.86
C ALA A 40 -13.79 -5.45 2.76
N ALA A 41 -12.90 -5.60 3.75
CA ALA A 41 -12.99 -6.68 4.72
C ALA A 41 -14.17 -6.48 5.70
N ILE A 42 -14.41 -5.24 6.16
CA ILE A 42 -15.55 -4.87 7.00
C ILE A 42 -16.86 -5.15 6.27
N GLU A 43 -17.01 -4.68 5.02
CA GLU A 43 -18.20 -4.92 4.20
C GLU A 43 -18.51 -6.41 4.02
N ARG A 44 -17.50 -7.26 4.02
CA ARG A 44 -17.63 -8.72 3.84
C ARG A 44 -17.65 -9.51 5.14
N GLY A 45 -17.48 -8.85 6.29
CA GLY A 45 -17.45 -9.51 7.59
C GLY A 45 -16.28 -10.47 7.78
N ILE A 46 -15.12 -10.19 7.14
CA ILE A 46 -13.91 -11.02 7.24
C ILE A 46 -12.73 -10.20 7.76
N SER A 47 -11.69 -10.89 8.24
CA SER A 47 -10.46 -10.22 8.67
C SER A 47 -9.74 -9.55 7.48
N PRO A 48 -9.22 -8.30 7.62
CA PRO A 48 -8.38 -7.65 6.61
C PRO A 48 -7.19 -8.50 6.17
N SER A 49 -6.56 -9.21 7.11
CA SER A 49 -5.44 -10.11 6.81
C SER A 49 -5.85 -11.25 5.87
N VAL A 50 -6.99 -11.86 6.13
CA VAL A 50 -7.51 -12.94 5.27
C VAL A 50 -7.86 -12.40 3.89
N TRP A 51 -8.55 -11.26 3.84
CA TRP A 51 -8.91 -10.60 2.58
C TRP A 51 -7.67 -10.28 1.73
N THR A 52 -6.67 -9.65 2.35
CA THR A 52 -5.43 -9.25 1.67
C THR A 52 -4.66 -10.46 1.14
N LYS A 53 -4.49 -11.51 1.94
CA LYS A 53 -3.78 -12.73 1.52
C LYS A 53 -4.50 -13.45 0.37
N ASN A 54 -5.83 -13.52 0.40
CA ASN A 54 -6.62 -14.10 -0.68
C ASN A 54 -6.46 -13.29 -1.97
N ASN A 55 -6.47 -11.96 -1.89
CA ASN A 55 -6.27 -11.09 -3.04
C ASN A 55 -4.86 -11.23 -3.62
N ILE A 56 -3.82 -11.29 -2.78
CA ILE A 56 -2.44 -11.54 -3.22
C ILE A 56 -2.37 -12.86 -4.00
N SER A 57 -2.92 -13.94 -3.45
CA SER A 57 -2.93 -15.25 -4.09
C SER A 57 -3.65 -15.22 -5.45
N HIS A 58 -4.80 -14.56 -5.51
CA HIS A 58 -5.55 -14.40 -6.74
C HIS A 58 -4.80 -13.58 -7.80
N MET A 59 -4.27 -12.42 -7.41
CA MET A 59 -3.49 -11.57 -8.30
C MET A 59 -2.20 -12.25 -8.78
N LYS A 60 -1.52 -12.98 -7.90
CA LYS A 60 -0.35 -13.78 -8.26
C LYS A 60 -0.66 -14.77 -9.37
N SER A 61 -1.75 -15.52 -9.23
CA SER A 61 -2.17 -16.48 -10.27
C SER A 61 -2.44 -15.80 -11.62
N GLN A 62 -3.08 -14.63 -11.61
CA GLN A 62 -3.32 -13.85 -12.82
C GLN A 62 -2.02 -13.33 -13.45
N LEU A 63 -1.08 -12.80 -12.64
CA LEU A 63 0.22 -12.32 -13.14
C LEU A 63 1.11 -13.44 -13.67
N MET A 64 1.02 -14.63 -13.09
CA MET A 64 1.72 -15.81 -13.62
C MET A 64 1.18 -16.22 -15.00
N LEU A 65 -0.12 -16.08 -15.25
CA LEU A 65 -0.72 -16.34 -16.57
C LEU A 65 -0.21 -15.35 -17.65
N LEU A 66 0.19 -14.14 -17.26
CA LEU A 66 0.81 -13.18 -18.18
C LEU A 66 2.26 -13.55 -18.54
N GLY A 67 2.82 -14.58 -17.92
CA GLY A 67 4.18 -15.06 -18.20
C GLY A 67 5.28 -14.09 -17.79
N LEU A 68 5.07 -13.24 -16.78
CA LEU A 68 6.08 -12.33 -16.25
C LEU A 68 7.27 -13.12 -15.67
N SER A 69 8.50 -12.68 -15.95
CA SER A 69 9.74 -13.31 -15.49
C SER A 69 10.18 -12.81 -14.10
N VAL A 70 9.20 -12.69 -13.19
CA VAL A 70 9.42 -12.27 -11.81
C VAL A 70 10.10 -13.40 -11.03
N ASP A 71 10.97 -13.04 -10.11
CA ASP A 71 11.59 -13.95 -9.15
C ASP A 71 10.61 -14.24 -8.01
N TRP A 72 9.62 -15.09 -8.26
CA TRP A 72 8.51 -15.40 -7.34
C TRP A 72 8.97 -15.96 -5.98
N GLU A 73 10.16 -16.56 -5.93
CA GLU A 73 10.77 -17.01 -4.66
C GLU A 73 11.27 -15.83 -3.79
N LYS A 74 11.36 -14.64 -4.36
CA LYS A 74 11.78 -13.41 -3.71
C LYS A 74 10.63 -12.43 -3.51
N GLU A 75 9.39 -12.88 -3.66
CA GLU A 75 8.23 -12.04 -3.38
C GLU A 75 8.14 -11.70 -1.89
N PHE A 76 7.56 -10.54 -1.59
CA PHE A 76 7.32 -10.08 -0.23
C PHE A 76 6.04 -9.25 -0.17
N ALA A 77 5.46 -9.13 1.01
CA ALA A 77 4.34 -8.26 1.28
C ALA A 77 4.71 -7.22 2.36
N THR A 78 4.31 -5.98 2.16
CA THR A 78 4.62 -4.89 3.12
C THR A 78 3.96 -5.10 4.48
N CYS A 79 2.91 -5.93 4.56
CA CYS A 79 2.24 -6.30 5.80
C CYS A 79 2.89 -7.46 6.55
N ASP A 80 3.92 -8.10 6.00
CA ASP A 80 4.62 -9.18 6.68
C ASP A 80 5.58 -8.62 7.74
N GLU A 81 5.69 -9.31 8.89
CA GLU A 81 6.55 -8.89 10.00
C GLU A 81 8.01 -8.75 9.57
N ASN A 82 8.50 -9.66 8.74
CA ASN A 82 9.86 -9.63 8.22
C ASN A 82 10.14 -8.40 7.34
N TYR A 83 9.09 -7.75 6.83
CA TYR A 83 9.22 -6.52 6.06
C TYR A 83 9.06 -5.29 6.95
N TYR A 84 7.94 -5.14 7.67
CA TYR A 84 7.66 -3.88 8.37
C TYR A 84 8.56 -3.65 9.59
N ILE A 85 9.23 -4.66 10.12
CA ILE A 85 10.24 -4.49 11.17
C ILE A 85 11.33 -3.50 10.75
N TRP A 86 11.68 -3.47 9.47
CA TRP A 86 12.68 -2.53 8.95
C TRP A 86 12.15 -1.11 8.85
N THR A 87 10.87 -0.94 8.55
CA THR A 87 10.20 0.37 8.61
C THR A 87 10.18 0.90 10.04
N GLN A 88 9.86 0.04 11.00
CA GLN A 88 9.91 0.37 12.43
C GLN A 88 11.34 0.72 12.89
N TYR A 89 12.33 -0.03 12.45
CA TYR A 89 13.73 0.25 12.73
C TYR A 89 14.14 1.63 12.19
N LEU A 90 13.82 1.92 10.93
CA LEU A 90 14.10 3.23 10.33
C LEU A 90 13.43 4.37 11.11
N PHE A 91 12.18 4.20 11.51
CA PHE A 91 11.48 5.17 12.35
C PHE A 91 12.22 5.44 13.66
N LEU A 92 12.69 4.38 14.33
CA LEU A 92 13.44 4.51 15.58
C LEU A 92 14.78 5.25 15.39
N GLU A 93 15.47 5.00 14.30
CA GLU A 93 16.72 5.72 13.98
C GLU A 93 16.45 7.21 13.72
N LEU A 94 15.37 7.54 12.99
CA LEU A 94 14.95 8.93 12.79
C LEU A 94 14.55 9.61 14.10
N TYR A 95 13.85 8.89 14.98
CA TYR A 95 13.49 9.39 16.31
C TYR A 95 14.71 9.66 17.17
N LYS A 96 15.69 8.73 17.22
CA LYS A 96 16.97 8.92 17.95
C LYS A 96 17.76 10.11 17.41
N ALA A 97 17.70 10.34 16.10
CA ALA A 97 18.36 11.49 15.46
C ALA A 97 17.64 12.82 15.70
N GLY A 98 16.49 12.84 16.40
CA GLY A 98 15.72 14.05 16.65
C GLY A 98 14.98 14.60 15.42
N LEU A 99 14.82 13.80 14.38
CA LEU A 99 14.14 14.19 13.13
C LEU A 99 12.63 13.94 13.18
N VAL A 100 12.15 13.27 14.23
CA VAL A 100 10.75 12.93 14.42
C VAL A 100 10.27 13.54 15.74
N TYR A 101 9.10 14.18 15.71
CA TYR A 101 8.46 14.75 16.89
C TYR A 101 6.95 14.50 16.85
N GLN A 102 6.32 14.50 18.02
CA GLN A 102 4.89 14.34 18.16
C GLN A 102 4.21 15.70 18.25
N LYS A 103 3.12 15.90 17.53
CA LYS A 103 2.39 17.17 17.48
C LYS A 103 0.90 16.92 17.31
N GLU A 104 0.08 17.75 17.96
CA GLU A 104 -1.34 17.86 17.64
C GLU A 104 -1.52 18.61 16.32
N SER A 105 -2.37 18.09 15.46
CA SER A 105 -2.70 18.69 14.17
C SER A 105 -4.14 18.39 13.80
N GLU A 106 -4.78 19.35 13.13
CA GLU A 106 -6.10 19.14 12.58
C GLU A 106 -6.05 18.27 11.33
N VAL A 107 -6.98 17.32 11.25
CA VAL A 107 -7.15 16.42 10.10
C VAL A 107 -8.58 16.51 9.60
N ASN A 108 -8.77 16.16 8.34
CA ASN A 108 -10.07 15.95 7.74
C ASN A 108 -10.59 14.57 8.14
N TRP A 109 -11.74 14.51 8.77
CA TRP A 109 -12.37 13.29 9.24
C TRP A 109 -13.66 13.01 8.45
N ASP A 110 -13.76 11.80 7.93
CA ASP A 110 -14.99 11.28 7.33
C ASP A 110 -15.77 10.50 8.39
N PRO A 111 -16.94 11.02 8.85
CA PRO A 111 -17.71 10.38 9.92
C PRO A 111 -18.47 9.13 9.45
N ILE A 112 -18.64 8.92 8.14
CA ILE A 112 -19.29 7.72 7.60
C ILE A 112 -18.27 6.58 7.46
N ASP A 113 -17.13 6.86 6.80
CA ASP A 113 -16.07 5.88 6.60
C ASP A 113 -15.16 5.71 7.83
N ASN A 114 -15.34 6.54 8.86
CA ASN A 114 -14.51 6.57 10.08
C ASN A 114 -13.00 6.62 9.77
N THR A 115 -12.61 7.52 8.88
CA THR A 115 -11.24 7.60 8.39
C THR A 115 -10.75 9.04 8.23
N VAL A 116 -9.43 9.19 8.29
CA VAL A 116 -8.76 10.47 7.97
C VAL A 116 -8.61 10.58 6.45
N LEU A 117 -8.91 11.77 5.93
CA LEU A 117 -8.77 12.11 4.52
C LEU A 117 -7.61 13.07 4.29
N ALA A 118 -6.86 12.85 3.23
CA ALA A 118 -5.94 13.84 2.70
C ALA A 118 -6.72 15.04 2.11
N ASN A 119 -6.07 16.19 1.97
CA ASN A 119 -6.74 17.38 1.45
C ASN A 119 -7.29 17.19 0.04
N GLU A 120 -6.61 16.39 -0.78
CA GLU A 120 -7.00 16.06 -2.17
C GLU A 120 -8.24 15.15 -2.24
N GLN A 121 -8.62 14.57 -1.11
CA GLN A 121 -9.79 13.69 -0.98
C GLN A 121 -11.05 14.41 -0.50
N VAL A 122 -10.93 15.72 -0.30
CA VAL A 122 -12.04 16.61 0.07
C VAL A 122 -12.34 17.51 -1.14
N ASP A 123 -13.60 17.52 -1.57
CA ASP A 123 -14.03 18.34 -2.70
C ASP A 123 -14.17 19.83 -2.32
N SER A 124 -14.51 20.66 -3.31
CA SER A 124 -14.69 22.10 -3.13
C SER A 124 -15.90 22.49 -2.24
N GLU A 125 -16.80 21.54 -1.99
CA GLU A 125 -17.94 21.69 -1.09
C GLU A 125 -17.65 21.20 0.34
N GLY A 126 -16.44 20.72 0.61
CA GLY A 126 -16.03 20.18 1.90
C GLY A 126 -16.54 18.76 2.15
N LYS A 127 -16.82 18.00 1.11
CA LYS A 127 -17.31 16.62 1.21
C LYS A 127 -16.22 15.61 0.90
N SER A 128 -16.33 14.44 1.52
CA SER A 128 -15.50 13.27 1.19
C SER A 128 -15.78 12.81 -0.23
N TRP A 129 -14.75 12.61 -1.02
CA TRP A 129 -14.84 12.09 -2.38
C TRP A 129 -15.41 10.66 -2.46
N ARG A 130 -15.38 9.91 -1.34
CA ARG A 130 -15.84 8.52 -1.25
C ARG A 130 -17.26 8.41 -0.73
N SER A 131 -17.49 8.88 0.49
CA SER A 131 -18.78 8.73 1.17
C SER A 131 -19.78 9.83 0.82
N GLY A 132 -19.30 10.98 0.29
CA GLY A 132 -20.12 12.18 0.08
C GLY A 132 -20.48 12.92 1.37
N ALA A 133 -20.00 12.46 2.55
CA ALA A 133 -20.25 13.10 3.83
C ALA A 133 -19.54 14.44 3.94
N LEU A 134 -20.13 15.37 4.67
CA LEU A 134 -19.42 16.58 5.10
C LEU A 134 -18.26 16.16 6.01
N VAL A 135 -17.08 16.69 5.70
CA VAL A 135 -15.86 16.40 6.42
C VAL A 135 -15.81 17.21 7.71
N GLU A 136 -15.46 16.56 8.79
CA GLU A 136 -15.23 17.18 10.09
C GLU A 136 -13.74 17.47 10.29
N LYS A 137 -13.43 18.52 11.08
CA LYS A 137 -12.07 18.81 11.51
C LYS A 137 -11.86 18.22 12.90
N LEU A 138 -10.97 17.25 13.01
CA LEU A 138 -10.58 16.65 14.28
C LEU A 138 -9.12 16.97 14.58
N SER A 139 -8.84 17.29 15.85
CA SER A 139 -7.47 17.38 16.34
C SER A 139 -6.98 15.99 16.73
N LEU A 140 -5.97 15.51 16.05
CA LEU A 140 -5.30 14.23 16.33
C LEU A 140 -3.83 14.48 16.67
N ILE A 141 -3.26 13.55 17.43
CA ILE A 141 -1.83 13.54 17.70
C ILE A 141 -1.12 12.84 16.53
N HIS A 142 -0.26 13.61 15.86
CA HIS A 142 0.57 13.13 14.76
C HIS A 142 2.04 13.01 15.18
N ILE A 143 2.73 12.15 14.47
CA ILE A 143 4.17 11.95 14.60
C ILE A 143 4.84 12.44 13.33
#